data_60469734a52b4971a724e8aa9663e7bd
#
_entry.id   60469734a52b4971a724e8aa9663e7bd
#
_cell.length_a   1.000
_cell.length_b   1.000
_cell.length_c   1.000
_cell.angle_alpha   90.00
_cell.angle_beta   90.00
_cell.angle_gamma   90.00
#
_symmetry.space_group_name_H-M   'P 1'
#
loop_
_entity.id
_entity.type
_entity.pdbx_description
1 polymer ?
#
loop_
_entity_poly.entity_id
_entity_poly.type
_entity_poly.pdbx_seq_one_letter_code
_entity_poly.pdbx_strand_id
1 'polypeptide(L)'
;MVALAPNTICMLRGPRLNYFFRLSLDFLVLIACFEGTSLLSSFIGQSSVELGIGWLFFSIVTWYLTARALHFYTSITLFTYSQEMTIFIRLLFTHLLLLFFGVALFENQLEQIRPSLLVYHTLILVCIPLSKYCYRVLAAYIRNQYKV
;
A
#
# COMPACT_ATOMS: atom_id res chain seq x y z
N MET A 1 -1.25 -8.74 -35.56
CA MET A 1 -2.12 -7.71 -34.95
C MET A 1 -3.33 -8.46 -34.34
N VAL A 2 -3.29 -8.80 -33.05
CA VAL A 2 -4.40 -9.50 -32.39
C VAL A 2 -5.37 -8.42 -31.91
N ALA A 3 -6.50 -8.32 -32.57
CA ALA A 3 -7.61 -7.45 -32.14
C ALA A 3 -8.17 -8.01 -30.83
N LEU A 4 -7.82 -7.40 -29.71
CA LEU A 4 -8.47 -7.66 -28.44
C LEU A 4 -9.95 -7.29 -28.58
N ALA A 5 -10.82 -8.28 -28.37
CA ALA A 5 -12.25 -8.11 -28.51
C ALA A 5 -12.75 -6.94 -27.63
N PRO A 6 -13.65 -6.09 -28.12
CA PRO A 6 -14.16 -4.90 -27.39
C PRO A 6 -14.79 -5.23 -26.03
N ASN A 7 -15.21 -6.48 -25.81
CA ASN A 7 -15.81 -6.96 -24.57
C ASN A 7 -14.82 -7.06 -23.40
N THR A 8 -13.50 -7.19 -23.64
CA THR A 8 -12.50 -7.33 -22.58
C THR A 8 -12.28 -5.99 -21.85
N ILE A 9 -12.48 -4.86 -22.53
CA ILE A 9 -12.30 -3.52 -21.96
C ILE A 9 -13.51 -3.14 -21.07
N CYS A 10 -14.70 -3.67 -21.39
CA CYS A 10 -15.89 -3.44 -20.57
C CYS A 10 -15.84 -4.16 -19.20
N MET A 11 -15.13 -5.28 -19.09
CA MET A 11 -14.93 -5.99 -17.81
C MET A 11 -14.08 -5.21 -16.81
N LEU A 12 -13.14 -4.38 -17.25
CA LEU A 12 -12.34 -3.50 -16.39
C LEU A 12 -13.16 -2.33 -15.78
N ARG A 13 -14.38 -2.11 -16.24
CA ARG A 13 -15.31 -1.09 -15.71
C ARG A 13 -16.10 -1.51 -14.46
N GLY A 14 -16.03 -2.77 -14.04
CA GLY A 14 -16.71 -3.22 -12.83
C GLY A 14 -16.10 -2.60 -11.57
N PRO A 15 -16.88 -1.89 -10.72
CA PRO A 15 -16.37 -1.24 -9.51
C PRO A 15 -15.68 -2.25 -8.57
N ARG A 16 -16.09 -3.51 -8.59
CA ARG A 16 -15.50 -4.59 -7.79
C ARG A 16 -14.10 -5.01 -8.28
N LEU A 17 -13.91 -5.13 -9.60
CA LEU A 17 -12.60 -5.54 -10.15
C LEU A 17 -11.53 -4.48 -9.88
N ASN A 18 -11.90 -3.20 -10.00
CA ASN A 18 -11.02 -2.08 -9.71
C ASN A 18 -10.63 -2.04 -8.20
N TYR A 19 -11.57 -2.39 -7.31
CA TYR A 19 -11.31 -2.53 -5.89
C TYR A 19 -10.25 -3.61 -5.60
N PHE A 20 -10.44 -4.83 -6.11
CA PHE A 20 -9.50 -5.93 -5.90
C PHE A 20 -8.12 -5.65 -6.49
N PHE A 21 -8.07 -5.07 -7.68
CA PHE A 21 -6.80 -4.72 -8.32
C PHE A 21 -5.98 -3.73 -7.48
N ARG A 22 -6.62 -2.68 -6.96
CA ARG A 22 -5.94 -1.69 -6.11
C ARG A 22 -5.52 -2.27 -4.77
N LEU A 23 -6.37 -3.09 -4.15
CA LEU A 23 -6.02 -3.78 -2.91
C LEU A 23 -4.81 -4.70 -3.12
N SER A 24 -4.78 -5.46 -4.20
CA SER A 24 -3.65 -6.34 -4.54
C SER A 24 -2.38 -5.54 -4.80
N LEU A 25 -2.49 -4.39 -5.48
CA LEU A 25 -1.35 -3.52 -5.73
C LEU A 25 -0.78 -2.96 -4.41
N ASP A 26 -1.63 -2.49 -3.51
CA ASP A 26 -1.20 -1.98 -2.21
C ASP A 26 -0.54 -3.09 -1.38
N PHE A 27 -1.03 -4.33 -1.41
CA PHE A 27 -0.39 -5.47 -0.74
C PHE A 27 0.98 -5.81 -1.33
N LEU A 28 1.13 -5.78 -2.64
CA LEU A 28 2.44 -5.96 -3.28
C LEU A 28 3.43 -4.86 -2.86
N VAL A 29 2.96 -3.62 -2.77
CA VAL A 29 3.79 -2.50 -2.29
C VAL A 29 4.18 -2.69 -0.82
N LEU A 30 3.25 -3.13 0.05
CA LEU A 30 3.55 -3.40 1.46
C LEU A 30 4.61 -4.50 1.61
N ILE A 31 4.51 -5.58 0.84
CA ILE A 31 5.51 -6.66 0.82
C ILE A 31 6.86 -6.14 0.34
N ALA A 32 6.87 -5.38 -0.77
CA ALA A 32 8.10 -4.80 -1.30
C ALA A 32 8.77 -3.81 -0.33
N CYS A 33 7.98 -2.99 0.39
CA CYS A 33 8.48 -2.10 1.42
C CYS A 33 9.04 -2.86 2.62
N PHE A 34 8.44 -3.99 2.98
CA PHE A 34 8.90 -4.84 4.08
C PHE A 34 10.27 -5.46 3.75
N GLU A 35 10.43 -6.05 2.57
CA GLU A 35 11.71 -6.57 2.08
C GLU A 35 12.75 -5.45 1.91
N GLY A 36 12.32 -4.29 1.39
CA GLY A 36 13.15 -3.10 1.26
C GLY A 36 13.68 -2.58 2.61
N THR A 37 12.90 -2.72 3.68
CA THR A 37 13.33 -2.35 5.04
C THR A 37 14.48 -3.25 5.52
N SER A 38 14.39 -4.55 5.28
CA SER A 38 15.44 -5.50 5.62
C SER A 38 16.77 -5.18 4.89
N LEU A 39 16.67 -4.91 3.58
CA LEU A 39 17.82 -4.52 2.78
C LEU A 39 18.44 -3.19 3.25
N LEU A 40 17.62 -2.18 3.52
CA LEU A 40 18.08 -0.85 3.90
C LEU A 40 18.72 -0.85 5.29
N SER A 41 18.17 -1.59 6.25
CA SER A 41 18.73 -1.73 7.59
C SER A 41 20.12 -2.40 7.56
N SER A 42 20.33 -3.37 6.69
CA SER A 42 21.64 -4.00 6.48
C SER A 42 22.69 -3.02 5.94
N PHE A 43 22.28 -2.09 5.05
CA PHE A 43 23.17 -1.05 4.53
C PHE A 43 23.57 0.01 5.56
N ILE A 44 22.67 0.32 6.51
CA ILE A 44 22.92 1.34 7.55
C ILE A 44 23.76 0.76 8.70
N GLY A 45 24.11 -0.55 8.67
CA GLY A 45 24.93 -1.20 9.70
C GLY A 45 24.22 -1.33 11.05
N GLN A 46 22.91 -1.12 11.08
CA GLN A 46 22.11 -1.47 12.26
C GLN A 46 21.95 -3.00 12.27
N SER A 47 22.22 -3.61 13.44
CA SER A 47 21.83 -5.00 13.67
C SER A 47 20.31 -5.09 13.46
N SER A 48 19.93 -5.47 12.23
CA SER A 48 18.53 -5.60 11.86
C SER A 48 17.94 -6.71 12.72
N VAL A 49 17.08 -6.34 13.66
CA VAL A 49 16.11 -7.31 14.14
C VAL A 49 15.28 -7.67 12.92
N GLU A 50 15.51 -8.87 12.39
CA GLU A 50 14.72 -9.38 11.28
C GLU A 50 13.25 -9.37 11.72
N LEU A 51 12.50 -8.43 11.17
CA LEU A 51 11.06 -8.42 11.33
C LEU A 51 10.54 -9.74 10.75
N GLY A 52 10.18 -10.69 11.60
CA GLY A 52 9.72 -11.99 11.17
C GLY A 52 8.46 -11.92 10.29
N ILE A 53 8.20 -12.97 9.53
CA ILE A 53 7.04 -13.07 8.62
C ILE A 53 5.70 -12.81 9.35
N GLY A 54 5.63 -13.06 10.65
CA GLY A 54 4.47 -12.72 11.48
C GLY A 54 4.16 -11.23 11.52
N TRP A 55 5.19 -10.38 11.50
CA TRP A 55 5.02 -8.92 11.46
C TRP A 55 4.50 -8.45 10.10
N LEU A 56 4.95 -9.07 9.02
CA LEU A 56 4.40 -8.80 7.68
C LEU A 56 2.90 -9.13 7.64
N PHE A 57 2.52 -10.30 8.14
CA PHE A 57 1.11 -10.71 8.19
C PHE A 57 0.29 -9.75 9.06
N PHE A 58 0.76 -9.40 10.24
CA PHE A 58 0.11 -8.43 11.12
C PHE A 58 -0.03 -7.06 10.46
N SER A 59 1.00 -6.58 9.74
CA SER A 59 0.95 -5.34 8.97
C SER A 59 -0.10 -5.38 7.86
N ILE A 60 -0.19 -6.46 7.09
CA ILE A 60 -1.19 -6.61 6.02
C ILE A 60 -2.61 -6.61 6.59
N VAL A 61 -2.83 -7.32 7.69
CA VAL A 61 -4.16 -7.39 8.35
C VAL A 61 -4.56 -6.03 8.90
N THR A 62 -3.67 -5.35 9.61
CA THR A 62 -3.94 -4.02 10.17
C THR A 62 -4.15 -2.98 9.07
N TRP A 63 -3.40 -3.05 7.97
CA TRP A 63 -3.62 -2.21 6.79
C TRP A 63 -5.00 -2.42 6.19
N TYR A 64 -5.38 -3.67 5.95
CA TYR A 64 -6.69 -3.99 5.39
C TYR A 64 -7.85 -3.51 6.27
N LEU A 65 -7.78 -3.75 7.58
CA LEU A 65 -8.82 -3.34 8.52
C LEU A 65 -8.95 -1.81 8.60
N THR A 66 -7.83 -1.09 8.68
CA THR A 66 -7.83 0.37 8.71
C THR A 66 -8.29 0.98 7.38
N ALA A 67 -7.84 0.43 6.27
CA ALA A 67 -8.27 0.87 4.94
C ALA A 67 -9.77 0.66 4.71
N ARG A 68 -10.32 -0.43 5.23
CA ARG A 68 -11.76 -0.71 5.20
C ARG A 68 -12.53 0.24 6.11
N ALA A 69 -12.06 0.48 7.33
CA ALA A 69 -12.70 1.39 8.29
C ALA A 69 -12.73 2.85 7.78
N LEU A 70 -11.68 3.29 7.10
CA LEU A 70 -11.59 4.61 6.50
C LEU A 70 -12.20 4.72 5.10
N HIS A 71 -12.86 3.67 4.61
CA HIS A 71 -13.46 3.62 3.28
C HIS A 71 -12.48 3.97 2.13
N PHE A 72 -11.18 3.67 2.33
CA PHE A 72 -10.11 4.08 1.43
C PHE A 72 -10.27 3.56 -0.01
N TYR A 73 -10.86 2.38 -0.17
CA TYR A 73 -11.06 1.76 -1.49
C TYR A 73 -12.46 1.98 -2.09
N THR A 74 -13.43 2.47 -1.32
CA THR A 74 -14.84 2.51 -1.78
C THR A 74 -15.20 3.77 -2.57
N SER A 75 -14.46 4.86 -2.42
CA SER A 75 -14.84 6.18 -2.91
C SER A 75 -14.06 6.67 -4.15
N ILE A 76 -13.50 5.75 -4.90
CA ILE A 76 -12.49 5.99 -5.95
C ILE A 76 -13.01 6.79 -7.16
N THR A 77 -14.30 6.75 -7.43
CA THR A 77 -14.89 7.47 -8.58
C THR A 77 -15.25 8.92 -8.28
N LEU A 78 -15.28 9.30 -7.00
CA LEU A 78 -15.77 10.60 -6.55
C LEU A 78 -14.66 11.51 -5.99
N PHE A 79 -13.47 10.99 -5.68
CA PHE A 79 -12.43 11.78 -5.03
C PHE A 79 -11.41 12.38 -6.00
N THR A 80 -11.10 13.65 -5.76
CA THR A 80 -9.90 14.27 -6.32
C THR A 80 -8.65 13.62 -5.71
N TYR A 81 -7.51 13.73 -6.40
CA TYR A 81 -6.22 13.20 -5.90
C TYR A 81 -5.89 13.73 -4.50
N SER A 82 -6.17 15.00 -4.23
CA SER A 82 -5.95 15.64 -2.93
C SER A 82 -6.76 14.96 -1.80
N GLN A 83 -8.01 14.64 -2.05
CA GLN A 83 -8.87 13.96 -1.06
C GLN A 83 -8.38 12.53 -0.80
N GLU A 84 -7.95 11.82 -1.85
CA GLU A 84 -7.36 10.48 -1.71
C GLU A 84 -6.08 10.51 -0.88
N MET A 85 -5.23 11.54 -1.08
CA MET A 85 -4.00 11.71 -0.27
C MET A 85 -4.31 12.05 1.19
N THR A 86 -5.33 12.84 1.47
CA THR A 86 -5.75 13.12 2.85
C THR A 86 -6.19 11.86 3.59
N ILE A 87 -6.99 11.01 2.93
CA ILE A 87 -7.41 9.71 3.51
C ILE A 87 -6.20 8.79 3.68
N PHE A 88 -5.29 8.76 2.70
CA PHE A 88 -4.06 7.99 2.77
C PHE A 88 -3.17 8.39 3.97
N ILE A 89 -2.98 9.68 4.22
CA ILE A 89 -2.20 10.14 5.37
C ILE A 89 -2.85 9.69 6.70
N ARG A 90 -4.17 9.79 6.81
CA ARG A 90 -4.90 9.28 7.99
C ARG A 90 -4.73 7.77 8.16
N LEU A 91 -4.84 7.03 7.05
CA LEU A 91 -4.63 5.58 7.03
C LEU A 91 -3.23 5.21 7.50
N LEU A 92 -2.20 5.87 6.93
CA LEU A 92 -0.80 5.63 7.27
C LEU A 92 -0.52 5.91 8.75
N PHE A 93 -1.03 7.02 9.29
CA PHE A 93 -0.86 7.37 10.70
C PHE A 93 -1.54 6.36 11.63
N THR A 94 -2.78 5.97 11.31
CA THR A 94 -3.51 4.95 12.09
C THR A 94 -2.82 3.58 12.05
N HIS A 95 -2.32 3.20 10.88
CA HIS A 95 -1.56 1.97 10.70
C HIS A 95 -0.26 1.97 11.50
N LEU A 96 0.49 3.09 11.47
CA LEU A 96 1.70 3.27 12.28
C LEU A 96 1.42 3.11 13.78
N LEU A 97 0.35 3.76 14.28
CA LEU A 97 -0.03 3.65 15.68
C LEU A 97 -0.40 2.21 16.07
N LEU A 98 -1.14 1.50 15.22
CA LEU A 98 -1.53 0.11 15.48
C LEU A 98 -0.33 -0.82 15.49
N LEU A 99 0.61 -0.66 14.55
CA LEU A 99 1.84 -1.45 14.55
C LEU A 99 2.72 -1.14 15.75
N PHE A 100 2.86 0.14 16.10
CA PHE A 100 3.62 0.54 17.29
C PHE A 100 3.01 -0.04 18.57
N PHE A 101 1.69 -0.01 18.70
CA PHE A 101 0.97 -0.61 19.81
C PHE A 101 1.12 -2.15 19.83
N GLY A 102 1.06 -2.80 18.68
CA GLY A 102 1.31 -4.24 18.55
C GLY A 102 2.73 -4.61 19.01
N VAL A 103 3.75 -3.86 18.57
CA VAL A 103 5.12 -4.07 19.05
C VAL A 103 5.23 -3.89 20.56
N ALA A 104 4.58 -2.86 21.11
CA ALA A 104 4.61 -2.59 22.54
C ALA A 104 3.97 -3.71 23.40
N LEU A 105 2.99 -4.44 22.83
CA LEU A 105 2.29 -5.53 23.53
C LEU A 105 2.99 -6.88 23.40
N PHE A 106 3.62 -7.15 22.25
CA PHE A 106 4.08 -8.51 21.91
C PHE A 106 5.60 -8.66 21.95
N GLU A 107 6.35 -7.55 21.96
CA GLU A 107 7.81 -7.59 21.88
C GLU A 107 8.47 -6.89 23.08
N ASN A 108 9.38 -7.60 23.74
CA ASN A 108 10.17 -7.03 24.83
C ASN A 108 11.33 -6.16 24.34
N GLN A 109 11.59 -6.12 23.03
CA GLN A 109 12.73 -5.42 22.40
C GLN A 109 12.29 -4.20 21.58
N LEU A 110 11.37 -3.41 22.11
CA LEU A 110 10.78 -2.24 21.45
C LEU A 110 11.84 -1.28 20.87
N GLU A 111 12.93 -1.07 21.58
CA GLU A 111 14.00 -0.13 21.16
C GLU A 111 14.71 -0.55 19.88
N GLN A 112 14.86 -1.86 19.66
CA GLN A 112 15.53 -2.39 18.48
C GLN A 112 14.64 -2.39 17.24
N ILE A 113 13.33 -2.49 17.41
CA ILE A 113 12.35 -2.56 16.31
C ILE A 113 11.92 -1.19 15.83
N ARG A 114 11.95 -0.16 16.68
CA ARG A 114 11.54 1.22 16.34
C ARG A 114 12.16 1.76 15.05
N PRO A 115 13.48 1.68 14.82
CA PRO A 115 14.06 2.23 13.60
C PRO A 115 13.56 1.49 12.35
N SER A 116 13.41 0.18 12.40
CA SER A 116 12.89 -0.61 11.27
C SER A 116 11.44 -0.26 10.93
N LEU A 117 10.59 0.00 11.95
CA LEU A 117 9.22 0.47 11.73
C LEU A 117 9.17 1.85 11.06
N LEU A 118 10.04 2.77 11.48
CA LEU A 118 10.12 4.09 10.86
C LEU A 118 10.57 4.02 9.41
N VAL A 119 11.58 3.22 9.11
CA VAL A 119 12.06 2.98 7.73
C VAL A 119 10.93 2.37 6.90
N TYR A 120 10.25 1.36 7.40
CA TYR A 120 9.11 0.72 6.73
C TYR A 120 8.00 1.73 6.38
N HIS A 121 7.59 2.57 7.34
CA HIS A 121 6.55 3.56 7.10
C HIS A 121 7.00 4.69 6.17
N THR A 122 8.28 5.04 6.20
CA THR A 122 8.85 6.02 5.24
C THR A 122 8.79 5.47 3.81
N LEU A 123 9.11 4.18 3.63
CA LEU A 123 8.97 3.52 2.33
C LEU A 123 7.50 3.48 1.86
N ILE A 124 6.56 3.13 2.74
CA ILE A 124 5.13 3.14 2.42
C ILE A 124 4.66 4.55 2.01
N LEU A 125 5.10 5.58 2.75
CA LEU A 125 4.74 6.98 2.49
C LEU A 125 5.14 7.43 1.07
N VAL A 126 6.23 6.89 0.53
CA VAL A 126 6.72 7.21 -0.82
C VAL A 126 6.11 6.26 -1.86
N CYS A 127 6.16 4.96 -1.62
CA CYS A 127 5.82 3.94 -2.62
C CYS A 127 4.33 3.89 -2.95
N ILE A 128 3.43 4.03 -1.96
CA ILE A 128 1.98 3.96 -2.23
C ILE A 128 1.48 5.16 -3.06
N PRO A 129 1.79 6.43 -2.74
CA PRO A 129 1.40 7.54 -3.60
C PRO A 129 1.98 7.43 -5.01
N LEU A 130 3.25 6.99 -5.12
CA LEU A 130 3.89 6.79 -6.41
C LEU A 130 3.18 5.72 -7.24
N SER A 131 2.85 4.58 -6.66
CA SER A 131 2.11 3.50 -7.33
C SER A 131 0.73 3.97 -7.82
N LYS A 132 0.03 4.77 -7.01
CA LYS A 132 -1.27 5.35 -7.39
C LYS A 132 -1.14 6.39 -8.50
N TYR A 133 -0.11 7.21 -8.46
CA TYR A 133 0.19 8.16 -9.55
C TYR A 133 0.47 7.41 -10.85
N CYS A 134 1.36 6.41 -10.83
CA CYS A 134 1.66 5.58 -11.99
C CYS A 134 0.41 4.89 -12.55
N TYR A 135 -0.44 4.34 -11.67
CA TYR A 135 -1.71 3.74 -12.08
C TYR A 135 -2.63 4.74 -12.80
N ARG A 136 -2.74 5.98 -12.29
CA ARG A 136 -3.57 7.03 -12.91
C ARG A 136 -3.03 7.44 -14.28
N VAL A 137 -1.71 7.62 -14.41
CA VAL A 137 -1.06 7.95 -15.68
C VAL A 137 -1.27 6.83 -16.71
N LEU A 138 -1.08 5.57 -16.29
CA LEU A 138 -1.28 4.41 -17.16
C LEU A 138 -2.75 4.30 -17.61
N ALA A 139 -3.69 4.47 -16.69
CA ALA A 139 -5.12 4.44 -17.00
C ALA A 139 -5.54 5.57 -17.96
N ALA A 140 -4.96 6.78 -17.81
CA ALA A 140 -5.18 7.89 -18.72
C ALA A 140 -4.59 7.61 -20.11
N TYR A 141 -3.37 7.06 -20.16
CA TYR A 141 -2.71 6.68 -21.41
C TYR A 141 -3.52 5.65 -22.19
N ILE A 142 -3.96 4.56 -21.52
CA ILE A 142 -4.77 3.51 -22.15
C ILE A 142 -6.08 4.10 -22.69
N ARG A 143 -6.75 4.94 -21.92
CA ARG A 143 -8.00 5.58 -22.35
C ARG A 143 -7.82 6.45 -23.59
N ASN A 144 -6.73 7.21 -23.67
CA ASN A 144 -6.42 8.07 -24.81
C ASN A 144 -6.07 7.26 -26.07
N GLN A 145 -5.39 6.13 -25.92
CA GLN A 145 -5.01 5.26 -27.04
C GLN A 145 -6.23 4.55 -27.65
N TYR A 146 -7.18 4.15 -26.84
CA TYR A 146 -8.34 3.36 -27.29
C TYR A 146 -9.60 4.18 -27.51
N LYS A 147 -9.56 5.54 -27.38
CA LYS A 147 -10.69 6.46 -27.62
C LYS A 147 -12.04 5.94 -27.10
N VAL A 148 -12.04 5.41 -25.88
CA VAL A 148 -13.25 4.86 -25.23
C VAL A 148 -13.85 5.91 -24.28
#